data_304e5f87e04f6e3053601591d293a861
#
_entry.id   304e5f87e04f6e3053601591d293a861
#
_cell.length_a   1.000
_cell.length_b   1.000
_cell.length_c   1.000
_cell.angle_alpha   90.00
_cell.angle_beta   90.00
_cell.angle_gamma   90.00
#
_symmetry.space_group_name_H-M   'P 1'
#
loop_
_entity.id
_entity.type
_entity.pdbx_description
1 polymer ?
#
loop_
_entity_poly.entity_id
_entity_poly.type
_entity_poly.pdbx_seq_one_letter_code
_entity_poly.pdbx_strand_id
1 'polypeptide(L)'
;MIKRMIILIVMGLTLSSCQLFTEAIKDNMYRVERARERKELSKKDGPSAIVVDEYKEDVEKVIQDIMKRPINKKVEFGGTTLLIPENTRINSKHGNIVDEKTGYGIAVIFYIEDYCTEVFYRKKIEENKYIMLFYNHRDKSLDTVAQKIIKANGFTKTCK
;
A
#
# COMPACT_ATOMS: atom_id res chain seq x y z
N MET A 1 -35.67 9.20 -20.46
CA MET A 1 -34.18 9.37 -20.37
C MET A 1 -33.70 9.31 -18.94
N ILE A 2 -34.30 9.95 -17.97
CA ILE A 2 -33.87 10.03 -16.54
C ILE A 2 -33.72 8.63 -15.88
N LYS A 3 -34.67 7.69 -16.09
CA LYS A 3 -34.59 6.33 -15.53
C LYS A 3 -33.34 5.53 -15.95
N ARG A 4 -32.90 5.68 -17.23
CA ARG A 4 -31.70 4.99 -17.73
C ARG A 4 -30.40 5.59 -17.14
N MET A 5 -30.38 6.90 -16.91
CA MET A 5 -29.25 7.58 -16.27
C MET A 5 -29.09 7.16 -14.80
N ILE A 6 -30.19 7.03 -14.05
CA ILE A 6 -30.15 6.59 -12.66
C ILE A 6 -29.61 5.16 -12.53
N ILE A 7 -30.00 4.25 -13.44
CA ILE A 7 -29.49 2.87 -13.44
C ILE A 7 -27.99 2.81 -13.70
N LEU A 8 -27.46 3.64 -14.61
CA LEU A 8 -26.03 3.70 -14.88
C LEU A 8 -25.22 4.26 -13.70
N ILE A 9 -25.77 5.25 -12.99
CA ILE A 9 -25.13 5.82 -11.78
C ILE A 9 -25.10 4.78 -10.65
N VAL A 10 -26.20 4.05 -10.44
CA VAL A 10 -26.26 3.00 -9.40
C VAL A 10 -25.31 1.84 -9.74
N MET A 11 -25.22 1.41 -10.99
CA MET A 11 -24.23 0.40 -11.41
C MET A 11 -22.78 0.87 -11.23
N GLY A 12 -22.47 2.12 -11.52
CA GLY A 12 -21.12 2.69 -11.32
C GLY A 12 -20.71 2.73 -9.86
N LEU A 13 -21.62 3.06 -8.95
CA LEU A 13 -21.38 3.11 -7.51
C LEU A 13 -21.17 1.71 -6.89
N THR A 14 -21.86 0.69 -7.40
CA THR A 14 -21.69 -0.69 -6.88
C THR A 14 -20.36 -1.31 -7.29
N LEU A 15 -19.81 -0.99 -8.44
CA LEU A 15 -18.53 -1.53 -8.91
C LEU A 15 -17.35 -0.95 -8.10
N SER A 16 -17.38 0.33 -7.73
CA SER A 16 -16.33 0.97 -6.94
C SER A 16 -16.30 0.45 -5.49
N SER A 17 -17.47 0.18 -4.90
CA SER A 17 -17.56 -0.36 -3.53
C SER A 17 -17.08 -1.81 -3.42
N CYS A 18 -17.23 -2.62 -4.49
CA CYS A 18 -16.74 -4.00 -4.51
C CYS A 18 -15.22 -4.11 -4.43
N GLN A 19 -14.45 -3.20 -5.05
CA GLN A 19 -12.99 -3.25 -5.01
C GLN A 19 -12.45 -2.94 -3.60
N LEU A 20 -12.94 -1.88 -2.95
CA LEU A 20 -12.56 -1.52 -1.58
C LEU A 20 -12.91 -2.63 -0.58
N PHE A 21 -14.07 -3.26 -0.75
CA PHE A 21 -14.49 -4.37 0.10
C PHE A 21 -13.60 -5.62 -0.10
N THR A 22 -13.21 -5.92 -1.31
CA THR A 22 -12.31 -7.03 -1.64
C THR A 22 -10.91 -6.83 -1.05
N GLU A 23 -10.37 -5.62 -1.09
CA GLU A 23 -9.07 -5.28 -0.50
C GLU A 23 -9.11 -5.39 1.03
N ALA A 24 -10.15 -4.86 1.67
CA ALA A 24 -10.32 -4.98 3.13
C ALA A 24 -10.45 -6.43 3.61
N ILE A 25 -11.12 -7.29 2.82
CA ILE A 25 -11.20 -8.73 3.09
C ILE A 25 -9.82 -9.40 2.95
N LYS A 26 -9.07 -9.12 1.89
CA LYS A 26 -7.71 -9.63 1.70
C LYS A 26 -6.81 -9.26 2.89
N ASP A 27 -6.79 -7.99 3.30
CA ASP A 27 -5.99 -7.55 4.44
C ASP A 27 -6.36 -8.25 5.74
N ASN A 28 -7.65 -8.50 5.94
CA ASN A 28 -8.13 -9.23 7.12
C ASN A 28 -7.78 -10.72 7.07
N MET A 29 -7.89 -11.37 5.90
CA MET A 29 -7.49 -12.76 5.71
C MET A 29 -6.00 -12.95 5.97
N TYR A 30 -5.12 -12.11 5.42
CA TYR A 30 -3.68 -12.17 5.67
C TYR A 30 -3.31 -11.95 7.14
N ARG A 31 -4.07 -11.11 7.86
CA ARG A 31 -3.89 -10.95 9.32
C ARG A 31 -4.27 -12.20 10.09
N VAL A 32 -5.38 -12.83 9.74
CA VAL A 32 -5.86 -14.05 10.41
C VAL A 32 -4.91 -15.22 10.14
N GLU A 33 -4.46 -15.36 8.89
CA GLU A 33 -3.52 -16.41 8.49
C GLU A 33 -2.17 -16.26 9.21
N ARG A 34 -1.59 -15.08 9.22
CA ARG A 34 -0.37 -14.78 10.00
C ARG A 34 -0.54 -14.96 11.51
N ALA A 35 -1.72 -14.68 12.06
CA ALA A 35 -1.99 -14.93 13.47
C ALA A 35 -2.12 -16.45 13.79
N ARG A 36 -2.63 -17.25 12.83
CA ARG A 36 -2.66 -18.71 12.93
C ARG A 36 -1.26 -19.31 12.85
N GLU A 37 -0.47 -18.91 11.85
CA GLU A 37 0.93 -19.35 11.69
C GLU A 37 1.75 -19.06 12.95
N ARG A 38 1.65 -17.85 13.53
CA ARG A 38 2.32 -17.51 14.80
C ARG A 38 1.86 -18.42 15.95
N LYS A 39 0.56 -18.75 16.04
CA LYS A 39 0.04 -19.64 17.08
C LYS A 39 0.49 -21.09 16.88
N GLU A 40 0.59 -21.55 15.64
CA GLU A 40 1.07 -22.90 15.34
C GLU A 40 2.57 -23.03 15.61
N LEU A 41 3.37 -22.04 15.21
CA LEU A 41 4.80 -21.98 15.50
C LEU A 41 5.06 -21.89 17.01
N SER A 42 4.30 -21.09 17.76
CA SER A 42 4.44 -21.00 19.21
C SER A 42 4.02 -22.25 19.99
N LYS A 43 3.19 -23.13 19.36
CA LYS A 43 2.79 -24.40 19.97
C LYS A 43 3.80 -25.53 19.75
N LYS A 44 4.58 -25.47 18.66
CA LYS A 44 5.54 -26.55 18.32
C LYS A 44 6.80 -26.54 19.18
N ASP A 45 7.34 -25.35 19.54
CA ASP A 45 8.68 -25.27 20.15
C ASP A 45 8.81 -24.30 21.35
N GLY A 46 7.71 -23.75 21.86
CA GLY A 46 7.80 -22.59 22.77
C GLY A 46 8.36 -21.35 22.03
N PRO A 47 8.66 -20.25 22.68
CA PRO A 47 9.27 -19.09 22.03
C PRO A 47 10.76 -19.36 21.77
N SER A 48 11.08 -20.24 20.81
CA SER A 48 12.45 -20.46 20.43
C SER A 48 12.92 -19.34 19.53
N ALA A 49 14.09 -18.78 19.84
CA ALA A 49 14.74 -17.73 19.06
C ALA A 49 14.85 -18.09 17.55
N ILE A 50 14.97 -19.37 17.25
CA ILE A 50 15.09 -19.93 15.90
C ILE A 50 13.86 -19.62 15.03
N VAL A 51 12.63 -19.76 15.55
CA VAL A 51 11.39 -19.49 14.82
C VAL A 51 11.20 -18.00 14.53
N VAL A 52 11.64 -17.17 15.45
CA VAL A 52 11.61 -15.70 15.28
C VAL A 52 12.59 -15.25 14.21
N ASP A 53 13.76 -15.88 14.13
CA ASP A 53 14.80 -15.54 13.17
C ASP A 53 14.43 -16.00 11.75
N GLU A 54 13.87 -17.20 11.55
CA GLU A 54 13.38 -17.70 10.26
C GLU A 54 12.25 -16.81 9.70
N TYR A 55 11.27 -16.48 10.55
CA TYR A 55 10.20 -15.56 10.19
C TYR A 55 10.72 -14.18 9.79
N LYS A 56 11.70 -13.66 10.52
CA LYS A 56 12.33 -12.36 10.23
C LYS A 56 13.06 -12.39 8.90
N GLU A 57 13.78 -13.47 8.61
CA GLU A 57 14.50 -13.65 7.35
C GLU A 57 13.55 -13.69 6.16
N ASP A 58 12.41 -14.38 6.24
CA ASP A 58 11.43 -14.45 5.16
C ASP A 58 10.76 -13.10 4.90
N VAL A 59 10.42 -12.34 5.95
CA VAL A 59 9.92 -10.97 5.83
C VAL A 59 10.95 -10.08 5.15
N GLU A 60 12.20 -10.17 5.54
CA GLU A 60 13.28 -9.36 4.98
C GLU A 60 13.53 -9.68 3.50
N LYS A 61 13.50 -10.95 3.10
CA LYS A 61 13.57 -11.39 1.69
C LYS A 61 12.46 -10.74 0.85
N VAL A 62 11.21 -10.77 1.32
CA VAL A 62 10.07 -10.17 0.61
C VAL A 62 10.24 -8.65 0.49
N ILE A 63 10.67 -7.98 1.56
CA ILE A 63 10.95 -6.54 1.54
C ILE A 63 12.02 -6.20 0.50
N GLN A 64 13.14 -6.92 0.50
CA GLN A 64 14.23 -6.74 -0.46
C GLN A 64 13.81 -7.00 -1.89
N ASP A 65 12.93 -7.96 -2.11
CA ASP A 65 12.36 -8.26 -3.42
C ASP A 65 11.45 -7.13 -3.90
N ILE A 66 10.51 -6.64 -3.08
CA ILE A 66 9.65 -5.49 -3.41
C ILE A 66 10.48 -4.27 -3.84
N MET A 67 11.58 -3.99 -3.13
CA MET A 67 12.43 -2.83 -3.42
C MET A 67 13.14 -2.90 -4.78
N LYS A 68 13.28 -4.10 -5.36
CA LYS A 68 13.91 -4.32 -6.67
C LYS A 68 12.90 -4.34 -7.82
N ARG A 69 11.62 -4.52 -7.55
CA ARG A 69 10.58 -4.65 -8.58
C ARG A 69 10.42 -3.37 -9.42
N PRO A 70 10.03 -3.47 -10.69
CA PRO A 70 9.72 -2.31 -11.51
C PRO A 70 8.47 -1.58 -10.98
N ILE A 71 8.43 -0.24 -11.13
CA ILE A 71 7.30 0.61 -10.75
C ILE A 71 6.37 0.74 -11.95
N ASN A 72 5.52 -0.25 -12.17
CA ASN A 72 4.68 -0.35 -13.36
C ASN A 72 3.22 -0.74 -13.06
N LYS A 73 2.90 -1.16 -11.83
CA LYS A 73 1.54 -1.53 -11.46
C LYS A 73 0.69 -0.30 -11.19
N LYS A 74 -0.43 -0.19 -11.90
CA LYS A 74 -1.44 0.84 -11.70
C LYS A 74 -2.40 0.45 -10.58
N VAL A 75 -2.61 1.34 -9.63
CA VAL A 75 -3.61 1.20 -8.56
C VAL A 75 -4.39 2.49 -8.40
N GLU A 76 -5.67 2.39 -8.06
CA GLU A 76 -6.50 3.54 -7.73
C GLU A 76 -6.33 3.89 -6.24
N PHE A 77 -6.00 5.15 -5.95
CA PHE A 77 -5.88 5.66 -4.59
C PHE A 77 -6.25 7.15 -4.55
N GLY A 78 -7.18 7.50 -3.66
CA GLY A 78 -7.61 8.89 -3.49
C GLY A 78 -8.27 9.51 -4.72
N GLY A 79 -8.88 8.73 -5.61
CA GLY A 79 -9.51 9.21 -6.84
C GLY A 79 -8.53 9.44 -8.00
N THR A 80 -7.29 8.99 -7.88
CA THR A 80 -6.30 9.05 -8.96
C THR A 80 -5.53 7.74 -9.09
N THR A 81 -4.95 7.50 -10.26
CA THR A 81 -4.10 6.34 -10.51
C THR A 81 -2.68 6.61 -10.03
N LEU A 82 -2.14 5.68 -9.25
CA LEU A 82 -0.73 5.65 -8.84
C LEU A 82 -0.01 4.46 -9.48
N LEU A 83 1.29 4.63 -9.73
CA LEU A 83 2.23 3.57 -10.10
C LEU A 83 2.99 3.10 -8.86
N ILE A 84 2.93 1.82 -8.58
CA ILE A 84 3.61 1.17 -7.46
C ILE A 84 4.43 -0.04 -7.95
N PRO A 85 5.26 -0.66 -7.11
CA PRO A 85 5.99 -1.87 -7.49
C PRO A 85 5.06 -2.98 -7.98
N GLU A 86 5.53 -3.74 -8.96
CA GLU A 86 4.80 -4.87 -9.52
C GLU A 86 4.44 -5.91 -8.45
N ASN A 87 3.29 -6.58 -8.60
CA ASN A 87 2.78 -7.58 -7.65
C ASN A 87 2.63 -7.06 -6.21
N THR A 88 2.39 -5.75 -6.06
CA THR A 88 2.06 -5.12 -4.77
C THR A 88 0.72 -4.42 -4.81
N ARG A 89 0.21 -4.07 -3.64
CA ARG A 89 -0.99 -3.24 -3.46
C ARG A 89 -0.78 -2.25 -2.32
N ILE A 90 -1.63 -1.24 -2.26
CA ILE A 90 -1.68 -0.35 -1.09
C ILE A 90 -2.58 -1.00 -0.04
N ASN A 91 -2.07 -1.14 1.17
CA ASN A 91 -2.84 -1.64 2.30
C ASN A 91 -3.92 -0.63 2.69
N SER A 92 -5.19 -1.04 2.65
CA SER A 92 -6.34 -0.15 2.88
C SER A 92 -6.39 0.47 4.28
N LYS A 93 -5.78 -0.19 5.27
CA LYS A 93 -5.78 0.28 6.67
C LYS A 93 -4.62 1.22 6.99
N HIS A 94 -3.44 0.96 6.43
CA HIS A 94 -2.21 1.64 6.82
C HIS A 94 -1.59 2.47 5.71
N GLY A 95 -2.12 2.39 4.48
CA GLY A 95 -1.62 3.13 3.32
C GLY A 95 -0.25 2.69 2.81
N ASN A 96 0.38 1.69 3.43
CA ASN A 96 1.71 1.20 3.02
C ASN A 96 1.62 0.22 1.85
N ILE A 97 2.74 0.08 1.13
CA ILE A 97 2.86 -0.87 0.02
C ILE A 97 3.13 -2.26 0.57
N VAL A 98 2.32 -3.24 0.16
CA VAL A 98 2.45 -4.64 0.58
C VAL A 98 2.45 -5.58 -0.63
N ASP A 99 3.18 -6.68 -0.52
CA ASP A 99 3.16 -7.78 -1.50
C ASP A 99 1.78 -8.44 -1.54
N GLU A 100 1.26 -8.73 -2.73
CA GLU A 100 -0.08 -9.29 -2.90
C GLU A 100 -0.22 -10.71 -2.36
N LYS A 101 0.85 -11.50 -2.41
CA LYS A 101 0.84 -12.89 -2.01
C LYS A 101 1.01 -13.06 -0.50
N THR A 102 1.97 -12.35 0.09
CA THR A 102 2.37 -12.54 1.49
C THR A 102 1.76 -11.50 2.43
N GLY A 103 1.37 -10.34 1.91
CA GLY A 103 0.92 -9.19 2.71
C GLY A 103 2.02 -8.51 3.52
N TYR A 104 3.29 -8.92 3.38
CA TYR A 104 4.44 -8.19 3.92
C TYR A 104 4.73 -6.96 3.05
N GLY A 105 5.31 -5.92 3.63
CA GLY A 105 5.46 -4.69 2.86
C GLY A 105 6.56 -3.78 3.31
N ILE A 106 6.74 -2.72 2.52
CA ILE A 106 7.69 -1.64 2.77
C ILE A 106 7.00 -0.44 3.42
N ALA A 107 7.75 0.31 4.21
CA ALA A 107 7.25 1.49 4.92
C ALA A 107 7.26 2.76 4.02
N VAL A 108 6.72 2.63 2.79
CA VAL A 108 6.33 3.76 1.94
C VAL A 108 4.82 3.89 2.08
N ILE A 109 4.37 4.99 2.69
CA ILE A 109 3.00 5.17 3.14
C ILE A 109 2.34 6.29 2.36
N PHE A 110 1.13 6.04 1.84
CA PHE A 110 0.26 7.03 1.22
C PHE A 110 -0.90 7.35 2.14
N TYR A 111 -1.27 8.61 2.21
CA TYR A 111 -2.48 9.06 2.88
C TYR A 111 -3.03 10.31 2.19
N ILE A 112 -4.29 10.63 2.45
CA ILE A 112 -4.99 11.75 1.84
C ILE A 112 -5.12 12.86 2.88
N GLU A 113 -4.82 14.11 2.48
CA GLU A 113 -4.92 15.29 3.31
C GLU A 113 -5.59 16.44 2.55
N ASP A 114 -6.32 17.26 3.28
CA ASP A 114 -7.01 18.43 2.75
C ASP A 114 -6.15 19.71 2.84
N TYR A 115 -4.89 19.58 3.18
CA TYR A 115 -3.93 20.68 3.26
C TYR A 115 -2.58 20.28 2.68
N CYS A 116 -1.81 21.27 2.25
CA CYS A 116 -0.46 21.07 1.77
C CYS A 116 0.57 21.32 2.87
N THR A 117 1.54 20.43 3.01
CA THR A 117 2.72 20.63 3.87
C THR A 117 4.01 20.34 3.12
N GLU A 118 5.05 21.10 3.32
CA GLU A 118 6.35 20.91 2.67
C GLU A 118 7.26 19.89 3.36
N VAL A 119 6.77 19.24 4.41
CA VAL A 119 7.49 18.17 5.12
C VAL A 119 7.51 16.87 4.32
N PHE A 120 6.44 16.58 3.58
CA PHE A 120 6.25 15.32 2.84
C PHE A 120 6.25 15.55 1.33
N TYR A 121 6.46 14.47 0.57
CA TYR A 121 6.16 14.47 -0.85
C TYR A 121 4.64 14.45 -1.06
N ARG A 122 4.14 15.18 -2.06
CA ARG A 122 2.70 15.32 -2.32
C ARG A 122 2.38 15.34 -3.80
N LYS A 123 1.18 14.90 -4.11
CA LYS A 123 0.56 15.01 -5.42
C LYS A 123 -0.81 15.62 -5.23
N LYS A 124 -1.06 16.77 -5.86
CA LYS A 124 -2.40 17.41 -5.86
C LYS A 124 -3.35 16.58 -6.69
N ILE A 125 -4.55 16.28 -6.17
CA ILE A 125 -5.61 15.53 -6.85
C ILE A 125 -6.86 16.36 -7.08
N GLU A 126 -7.16 17.31 -6.20
CA GLU A 126 -8.26 18.28 -6.30
C GLU A 126 -7.80 19.61 -5.73
N GLU A 127 -8.65 20.65 -5.74
CA GLU A 127 -8.27 22.00 -5.36
C GLU A 127 -7.58 22.08 -3.98
N ASN A 128 -8.15 21.40 -2.98
CA ASN A 128 -7.62 21.35 -1.60
C ASN A 128 -7.36 19.92 -1.13
N LYS A 129 -7.02 19.00 -2.03
CA LYS A 129 -6.83 17.60 -1.68
C LYS A 129 -5.55 17.04 -2.28
N TYR A 130 -4.78 16.40 -1.45
CA TYR A 130 -3.45 15.92 -1.78
C TYR A 130 -3.28 14.47 -1.36
N ILE A 131 -2.56 13.70 -2.15
CA ILE A 131 -1.95 12.45 -1.69
C ILE A 131 -0.58 12.81 -1.16
N MET A 132 -0.34 12.46 0.08
CA MET A 132 0.94 12.60 0.75
C MET A 132 1.68 11.26 0.71
N LEU A 133 2.99 11.31 0.47
CA LEU A 133 3.87 10.15 0.53
C LEU A 133 4.92 10.37 1.62
N PHE A 134 4.94 9.43 2.57
CA PHE A 134 5.87 9.40 3.70
C PHE A 134 6.72 8.13 3.69
N TYR A 135 7.99 8.26 4.04
CA TYR A 135 8.93 7.14 4.28
C TYR A 135 10.13 7.62 5.10
N ASN A 136 10.88 6.69 5.67
CA ASN A 136 12.12 7.01 6.38
C ASN A 136 13.28 7.19 5.38
N HIS A 137 13.63 8.43 5.08
CA HIS A 137 14.71 8.79 4.15
C HIS A 137 16.14 8.47 4.65
N ARG A 138 16.30 8.06 5.91
CA ARG A 138 17.60 7.59 6.45
C ARG A 138 17.89 6.14 6.02
N ASP A 139 16.88 5.38 5.68
CA ASP A 139 17.03 4.05 5.09
C ASP A 139 17.32 4.20 3.59
N LYS A 140 18.58 3.98 3.20
CA LYS A 140 19.05 4.15 1.82
C LYS A 140 18.34 3.23 0.82
N SER A 141 18.00 2.02 1.25
CA SER A 141 17.32 1.04 0.40
C SER A 141 15.88 1.48 0.13
N LEU A 142 15.18 1.90 1.19
CA LEU A 142 13.83 2.42 1.12
C LEU A 142 13.78 3.75 0.34
N ASP A 143 14.77 4.64 0.54
CA ASP A 143 14.87 5.89 -0.21
C ASP A 143 14.97 5.62 -1.71
N THR A 144 15.76 4.66 -2.14
CA THR A 144 15.91 4.31 -3.55
C THR A 144 14.58 3.94 -4.22
N VAL A 145 13.77 3.10 -3.61
CA VAL A 145 12.47 2.71 -4.18
C VAL A 145 11.44 3.84 -4.05
N ALA A 146 11.44 4.57 -2.93
CA ALA A 146 10.56 5.71 -2.74
C ALA A 146 10.80 6.81 -3.79
N GLN A 147 12.05 7.14 -4.11
CA GLN A 147 12.39 8.11 -5.16
C GLN A 147 11.91 7.66 -6.55
N LYS A 148 11.99 6.37 -6.87
CA LYS A 148 11.40 5.83 -8.12
C LYS A 148 9.88 6.03 -8.15
N ILE A 149 9.19 5.74 -7.05
CA ILE A 149 7.73 5.92 -6.92
C ILE A 149 7.36 7.40 -7.03
N ILE A 150 8.09 8.28 -6.35
CA ILE A 150 7.92 9.74 -6.38
C ILE A 150 8.01 10.24 -7.83
N LYS A 151 9.07 9.88 -8.53
CA LYS A 151 9.30 10.27 -9.93
C LYS A 151 8.23 9.72 -10.87
N ALA A 152 7.87 8.44 -10.74
CA ALA A 152 6.88 7.79 -11.59
C ALA A 152 5.47 8.40 -11.45
N ASN A 153 5.15 8.96 -10.29
CA ASN A 153 3.83 9.53 -9.98
C ASN A 153 3.77 11.06 -10.00
N GLY A 154 4.89 11.74 -10.22
CA GLY A 154 4.94 13.20 -10.23
C GLY A 154 4.73 13.85 -8.85
N PHE A 155 5.13 13.19 -7.77
CA PHE A 155 5.13 13.79 -6.44
C PHE A 155 6.17 14.91 -6.33
N THR A 156 5.87 15.97 -5.60
CA THR A 156 6.75 17.13 -5.38
C THR A 156 6.90 17.44 -3.89
N LYS A 157 7.91 18.24 -3.52
CA LYS A 157 8.07 18.80 -2.17
C LYS A 157 7.46 20.18 -1.99
N THR A 158 7.02 20.80 -3.08
CA THR A 158 6.49 22.16 -3.06
C THR A 158 4.97 22.16 -3.09
N CYS A 159 4.33 23.09 -2.40
CA CYS A 159 2.88 23.31 -2.40
C CYS A 159 2.37 24.14 -3.60
N LYS A 160 3.20 24.35 -4.61
CA LYS A 160 2.88 25.14 -5.80
C LYS A 160 2.25 24.31 -6.89
#